data_a210a9cae8988b1425807afac69c5cff
#
_entry.id   a210a9cae8988b1425807afac69c5cff
#
_cell.length_a   1.000
_cell.length_b   1.000
_cell.length_c   1.000
_cell.angle_alpha   90.00
_cell.angle_beta   90.00
_cell.angle_gamma   90.00
#
_symmetry.space_group_name_H-M   'P 1'
#
loop_
_entity.id
_entity.type
_entity.pdbx_description
1 polymer ?
#
loop_
_entity_poly.entity_id
_entity_poly.type
_entity_poly.pdbx_seq_one_letter_code
_entity_poly.pdbx_strand_id
1 'polypeptide(L)'
;MVLNYIWIAFFVIAFLFGLVELCFMGNTEVFTNMVQATFDSSKTAFETSLGLTGVLALWLGIMKIGERAGAVNVLARVLSPVFTKLFPDIPKNHPVMGSIFMNIASNMLGLDNAATPTGLKAMQQMQELNTRKDMATNPMIMFLVLNTSGLTIIPTTILAFRAAKGAAMPTDVFIPILIATTVATLAGIIITALWQKINLFQPLLLLTLGGLIASVGVIVWGFGQMDKDTMALVTNVTANVILLGIIVTFIAMGAFKKINVYDAFIEGAKDGFHTAVRIIPYLVAILVAVAVFRASGAMDMLVEGIAWCVRACGLDDQFVGALPTAFMKPLSGSGARGLMLEAMDNYGADSFIGRLSCIFQGSTDTTFYVLAVYFGSISVKNTRHAVSCGLLADLAGVIAAIAIAYVFFG
;
A
#
# COMPACT_ATOMS: atom_id res chain seq x y z
N MET A 1 -2.52 6.14 -17.89
CA MET A 1 -1.56 6.56 -18.93
C MET A 1 -0.10 6.31 -18.51
N VAL A 2 0.34 6.69 -17.29
CA VAL A 2 1.75 6.53 -16.86
C VAL A 2 2.22 5.06 -16.92
N LEU A 3 1.44 4.13 -16.36
CA LEU A 3 1.79 2.71 -16.38
C LEU A 3 2.00 2.16 -17.79
N ASN A 4 1.24 2.64 -18.79
CA ASN A 4 1.39 2.24 -20.18
C ASN A 4 2.78 2.61 -20.72
N TYR A 5 3.26 3.82 -20.43
CA TYR A 5 4.60 4.24 -20.85
C TYR A 5 5.71 3.47 -20.14
N ILE A 6 5.56 3.19 -18.84
CA ILE A 6 6.51 2.40 -18.07
C ILE A 6 6.56 0.96 -18.62
N TRP A 7 5.41 0.36 -18.90
CA TRP A 7 5.32 -0.99 -19.45
C TRP A 7 5.99 -1.08 -20.83
N ILE A 8 5.73 -0.11 -21.71
CA ILE A 8 6.39 -0.01 -23.01
C ILE A 8 7.92 0.17 -22.83
N ALA A 9 8.32 1.06 -21.90
CA ALA A 9 9.73 1.33 -21.63
C ALA A 9 10.48 0.08 -21.17
N PHE A 10 9.88 -0.76 -20.31
CA PHE A 10 10.52 -2.01 -19.90
C PHE A 10 10.89 -2.89 -21.11
N PHE A 11 10.00 -3.11 -22.06
CA PHE A 11 10.30 -3.91 -23.23
C PHE A 11 11.28 -3.25 -24.20
N VAL A 12 11.10 -1.95 -24.49
CA VAL A 12 11.95 -1.22 -25.44
C VAL A 12 13.38 -1.11 -24.90
N ILE A 13 13.54 -0.72 -23.63
CA ILE A 13 14.86 -0.62 -23.00
C ILE A 13 15.52 -2.00 -22.92
N ALA A 14 14.76 -3.03 -22.49
CA ALA A 14 15.28 -4.39 -22.44
C ALA A 14 15.79 -4.88 -23.81
N PHE A 15 15.01 -4.63 -24.87
CA PHE A 15 15.41 -5.00 -26.21
C PHE A 15 16.69 -4.28 -26.65
N LEU A 16 16.79 -2.97 -26.41
CA LEU A 16 17.99 -2.19 -26.73
C LEU A 16 19.21 -2.65 -25.94
N PHE A 17 19.03 -2.93 -24.64
CA PHE A 17 20.10 -3.51 -23.80
C PHE A 17 20.52 -4.89 -24.31
N GLY A 18 19.58 -5.75 -24.67
CA GLY A 18 19.88 -7.04 -25.25
C GLY A 18 20.69 -6.93 -26.56
N LEU A 19 20.42 -5.91 -27.39
CA LEU A 19 21.23 -5.63 -28.57
C LEU A 19 22.66 -5.20 -28.20
N VAL A 20 22.84 -4.37 -27.17
CA VAL A 20 24.13 -3.96 -26.67
C VAL A 20 24.93 -5.18 -26.15
N GLU A 21 24.31 -6.00 -25.33
CA GLU A 21 24.86 -7.25 -24.80
C GLU A 21 25.31 -8.19 -25.94
N LEU A 22 24.47 -8.38 -26.96
CA LEU A 22 24.74 -9.24 -28.09
C LEU A 22 25.90 -8.69 -28.96
N CYS A 23 25.81 -7.40 -29.33
CA CYS A 23 26.74 -6.83 -30.35
C CYS A 23 28.08 -6.40 -29.76
N PHE A 24 28.12 -5.95 -28.50
CA PHE A 24 29.34 -5.40 -27.90
C PHE A 24 29.97 -6.28 -26.83
N MET A 25 29.15 -7.09 -26.11
CA MET A 25 29.64 -8.00 -25.08
C MET A 25 29.71 -9.47 -25.55
N GLY A 26 29.15 -9.77 -26.74
CA GLY A 26 29.15 -11.11 -27.31
C GLY A 26 28.26 -12.11 -26.63
N ASN A 27 27.26 -11.63 -25.83
CA ASN A 27 26.32 -12.48 -25.13
C ASN A 27 25.24 -12.99 -26.09
N THR A 28 25.44 -14.15 -26.69
CA THR A 28 24.51 -14.75 -27.66
C THR A 28 23.27 -15.34 -27.02
N GLU A 29 23.23 -15.53 -25.68
CA GLU A 29 22.12 -16.15 -24.97
C GLU A 29 21.10 -15.13 -24.44
N VAL A 30 21.43 -13.83 -24.49
CA VAL A 30 20.59 -12.78 -23.87
C VAL A 30 19.14 -12.81 -24.37
N PHE A 31 18.92 -12.92 -25.67
CA PHE A 31 17.55 -12.98 -26.24
C PHE A 31 16.85 -14.30 -25.93
N THR A 32 17.59 -15.41 -25.86
CA THR A 32 17.03 -16.70 -25.44
C THR A 32 16.54 -16.61 -24.00
N ASN A 33 17.37 -16.02 -23.11
CA ASN A 33 17.01 -15.83 -21.70
C ASN A 33 15.81 -14.88 -21.53
N MET A 34 15.77 -13.78 -22.31
CA MET A 34 14.64 -12.85 -22.29
C MET A 34 13.32 -13.52 -22.73
N VAL A 35 13.37 -14.34 -23.80
CA VAL A 35 12.17 -15.07 -24.28
C VAL A 35 11.77 -16.13 -23.26
N GLN A 36 12.71 -16.89 -22.72
CA GLN A 36 12.42 -17.88 -21.67
C GLN A 36 11.78 -17.22 -20.45
N ALA A 37 12.30 -16.06 -20.00
CA ALA A 37 11.74 -15.28 -18.90
C ALA A 37 10.27 -14.89 -19.15
N THR A 38 9.81 -14.69 -20.41
CA THR A 38 8.40 -14.41 -20.69
C THR A 38 7.51 -15.59 -20.33
N PHE A 39 7.92 -16.80 -20.68
CA PHE A 39 7.14 -18.03 -20.43
C PHE A 39 7.15 -18.36 -18.93
N ASP A 40 8.31 -18.33 -18.29
CA ASP A 40 8.45 -18.66 -16.88
C ASP A 40 7.67 -17.68 -16.01
N SER A 41 7.75 -16.38 -16.29
CA SER A 41 7.00 -15.36 -15.55
C SER A 41 5.50 -15.42 -15.79
N SER A 42 5.06 -15.79 -17.00
CA SER A 42 3.63 -16.02 -17.27
C SER A 42 3.08 -17.16 -16.43
N LYS A 43 3.83 -18.26 -16.33
CA LYS A 43 3.48 -19.42 -15.49
C LYS A 43 3.46 -19.03 -14.02
N THR A 44 4.52 -18.38 -13.53
CA THR A 44 4.64 -17.90 -12.14
C THR A 44 3.49 -16.96 -11.77
N ALA A 45 3.08 -16.06 -12.67
CA ALA A 45 1.96 -15.15 -12.45
C ALA A 45 0.64 -15.91 -12.20
N PHE A 46 0.38 -16.94 -13.02
CA PHE A 46 -0.81 -17.77 -12.87
C PHE A 46 -0.77 -18.60 -11.58
N GLU A 47 0.33 -19.29 -11.31
CA GLU A 47 0.52 -20.11 -10.11
C GLU A 47 0.41 -19.28 -8.82
N THR A 48 1.00 -18.09 -8.81
CA THR A 48 0.88 -17.14 -7.69
C THR A 48 -0.58 -16.74 -7.47
N SER A 49 -1.33 -16.43 -8.53
CA SER A 49 -2.73 -16.06 -8.42
C SER A 49 -3.59 -17.22 -7.91
N LEU A 50 -3.31 -18.44 -8.36
CA LEU A 50 -3.98 -19.64 -7.87
C LEU A 50 -3.71 -19.88 -6.39
N GLY A 51 -2.46 -19.75 -5.94
CA GLY A 51 -2.06 -19.86 -4.53
C GLY A 51 -2.72 -18.81 -3.63
N LEU A 52 -2.99 -17.62 -4.18
CA LEU A 52 -3.68 -16.55 -3.45
C LEU A 52 -5.16 -16.79 -3.23
N THR A 53 -5.80 -17.62 -4.03
CA THR A 53 -7.27 -17.77 -4.05
C THR A 53 -7.83 -18.11 -2.68
N GLY A 54 -7.25 -19.09 -1.98
CA GLY A 54 -7.71 -19.50 -0.66
C GLY A 54 -7.52 -18.43 0.41
N VAL A 55 -6.37 -17.77 0.41
CA VAL A 55 -6.05 -16.74 1.41
C VAL A 55 -6.89 -15.47 1.19
N LEU A 56 -7.11 -15.06 -0.06
CA LEU A 56 -8.00 -13.94 -0.39
C LEU A 56 -9.45 -14.27 -0.04
N ALA A 57 -9.92 -15.48 -0.33
CA ALA A 57 -11.25 -15.93 0.06
C ALA A 57 -11.43 -15.90 1.58
N LEU A 58 -10.46 -16.38 2.35
CA LEU A 58 -10.49 -16.32 3.81
C LEU A 58 -10.62 -14.85 4.30
N TRP A 59 -9.70 -13.99 3.89
CA TRP A 59 -9.68 -12.61 4.40
C TRP A 59 -10.88 -11.80 3.95
N LEU A 60 -11.29 -11.85 2.67
CA LEU A 60 -12.47 -11.13 2.21
C LEU A 60 -13.76 -11.69 2.81
N GLY A 61 -13.82 -12.99 3.10
CA GLY A 61 -14.90 -13.59 3.87
C GLY A 61 -15.00 -13.01 5.29
N ILE A 62 -13.90 -12.94 6.02
CA ILE A 62 -13.86 -12.33 7.36
C ILE A 62 -14.18 -10.83 7.31
N MET A 63 -13.62 -10.10 6.33
CA MET A 63 -13.92 -8.68 6.16
C MET A 63 -15.42 -8.43 5.89
N LYS A 64 -16.06 -9.30 5.10
CA LYS A 64 -17.51 -9.21 4.83
C LYS A 64 -18.38 -9.39 6.07
N ILE A 65 -17.97 -10.26 6.99
CA ILE A 65 -18.62 -10.38 8.30
C ILE A 65 -18.50 -9.06 9.06
N GLY A 66 -17.29 -8.48 9.17
CA GLY A 66 -17.05 -7.21 9.84
C GLY A 66 -17.85 -6.06 9.22
N GLU A 67 -17.91 -5.99 7.88
CA GLU A 67 -18.69 -5.00 7.13
C GLU A 67 -20.19 -5.10 7.51
N ARG A 68 -20.79 -6.29 7.38
CA ARG A 68 -22.21 -6.53 7.73
C ARG A 68 -22.50 -6.34 9.20
N ALA A 69 -21.57 -6.67 10.09
CA ALA A 69 -21.66 -6.42 11.52
C ALA A 69 -21.52 -4.94 11.90
N GLY A 70 -21.14 -4.08 10.96
CA GLY A 70 -21.04 -2.64 11.16
C GLY A 70 -19.69 -2.18 11.74
N ALA A 71 -18.63 -2.94 11.59
CA ALA A 71 -17.29 -2.55 12.04
C ALA A 71 -16.83 -1.21 11.45
N VAL A 72 -17.15 -0.95 10.17
CA VAL A 72 -16.87 0.32 9.50
C VAL A 72 -17.55 1.48 10.22
N ASN A 73 -18.83 1.31 10.62
CA ASN A 73 -19.57 2.34 11.33
C ASN A 73 -19.00 2.64 12.73
N VAL A 74 -18.52 1.60 13.43
CA VAL A 74 -17.88 1.75 14.74
C VAL A 74 -16.59 2.54 14.59
N LEU A 75 -15.73 2.15 13.65
CA LEU A 75 -14.46 2.82 13.39
C LEU A 75 -14.68 4.27 12.93
N ALA A 76 -15.61 4.50 12.00
CA ALA A 76 -15.97 5.85 11.55
C ALA A 76 -16.40 6.75 12.70
N ARG A 77 -17.16 6.23 13.67
CA ARG A 77 -17.59 6.98 14.86
C ARG A 77 -16.42 7.31 15.79
N VAL A 78 -15.48 6.38 15.97
CA VAL A 78 -14.28 6.58 16.80
C VAL A 78 -13.37 7.64 16.17
N LEU A 79 -13.21 7.64 14.85
CA LEU A 79 -12.38 8.58 14.12
C LEU A 79 -12.99 9.98 13.99
N SER A 80 -14.32 10.07 13.97
CA SER A 80 -15.09 11.29 13.69
C SER A 80 -14.63 12.53 14.49
N PRO A 81 -14.37 12.49 15.82
CA PRO A 81 -13.99 13.68 16.58
C PRO A 81 -12.67 14.29 16.11
N VAL A 82 -11.70 13.44 15.76
CA VAL A 82 -10.37 13.84 15.31
C VAL A 82 -10.43 14.40 13.89
N PHE A 83 -11.00 13.61 12.99
CA PHE A 83 -11.07 13.97 11.57
C PHE A 83 -11.91 15.21 11.29
N THR A 84 -12.98 15.46 12.08
CA THR A 84 -13.74 16.71 11.95
C THR A 84 -12.89 17.97 12.09
N LYS A 85 -11.80 17.90 12.86
CA LYS A 85 -10.87 19.02 13.04
C LYS A 85 -9.92 19.24 11.86
N LEU A 86 -9.75 18.22 11.01
CA LEU A 86 -8.95 18.31 9.78
C LEU A 86 -9.73 18.90 8.59
N PHE A 87 -11.04 19.07 8.72
CA PHE A 87 -11.94 19.60 7.69
C PHE A 87 -12.68 20.86 8.13
N PRO A 88 -11.98 21.93 8.55
CA PRO A 88 -12.63 23.12 9.12
C PRO A 88 -13.54 23.87 8.13
N ASP A 89 -13.29 23.74 6.83
CA ASP A 89 -14.06 24.41 5.77
C ASP A 89 -15.39 23.72 5.45
N ILE A 90 -15.65 22.54 6.05
CA ILE A 90 -16.92 21.82 5.85
C ILE A 90 -17.93 22.30 6.91
N PRO A 91 -19.16 22.67 6.50
CA PRO A 91 -20.21 23.07 7.44
C PRO A 91 -20.50 21.96 8.48
N LYS A 92 -20.74 22.37 9.72
CA LYS A 92 -21.11 21.44 10.80
C LYS A 92 -22.35 20.64 10.40
N ASN A 93 -22.34 19.34 10.66
CA ASN A 93 -23.42 18.39 10.34
C ASN A 93 -23.69 18.17 8.85
N HIS A 94 -22.79 18.59 7.94
CA HIS A 94 -22.95 18.29 6.52
C HIS A 94 -22.77 16.78 6.25
N PRO A 95 -23.62 16.15 5.40
CA PRO A 95 -23.58 14.70 5.13
C PRO A 95 -22.23 14.19 4.60
N VAL A 96 -21.44 15.05 3.96
CA VAL A 96 -20.12 14.71 3.43
C VAL A 96 -19.18 14.15 4.50
N MET A 97 -19.27 14.64 5.76
CA MET A 97 -18.44 14.14 6.84
C MET A 97 -18.68 12.65 7.09
N GLY A 98 -19.93 12.20 7.02
CA GLY A 98 -20.27 10.78 7.09
C GLY A 98 -19.62 9.97 5.97
N SER A 99 -19.67 10.47 4.73
CA SER A 99 -19.05 9.81 3.57
C SER A 99 -17.52 9.75 3.70
N ILE A 100 -16.87 10.82 4.17
CA ILE A 100 -15.43 10.87 4.44
C ILE A 100 -15.04 9.83 5.49
N PHE A 101 -15.75 9.78 6.63
CA PHE A 101 -15.43 8.83 7.70
C PHE A 101 -15.63 7.39 7.29
N MET A 102 -16.70 7.10 6.54
CA MET A 102 -16.95 5.76 6.00
C MET A 102 -15.85 5.33 5.02
N ASN A 103 -15.39 6.21 4.14
CA ASN A 103 -14.31 5.93 3.22
C ASN A 103 -13.00 5.63 3.97
N ILE A 104 -12.60 6.52 4.90
CA ILE A 104 -11.36 6.35 5.67
C ILE A 104 -11.41 5.06 6.50
N ALA A 105 -12.53 4.81 7.20
CA ALA A 105 -12.69 3.59 7.98
C ALA A 105 -12.66 2.32 7.12
N SER A 106 -13.23 2.36 5.91
CA SER A 106 -13.17 1.25 4.97
C SER A 106 -11.74 0.98 4.49
N ASN A 107 -10.99 2.03 4.14
CA ASN A 107 -9.57 1.92 3.75
C ASN A 107 -8.73 1.35 4.90
N MET A 108 -8.92 1.85 6.12
CA MET A 108 -8.19 1.34 7.30
C MET A 108 -8.43 -0.15 7.54
N LEU A 109 -9.62 -0.65 7.22
CA LEU A 109 -9.96 -2.06 7.33
C LEU A 109 -9.59 -2.87 6.08
N GLY A 110 -9.05 -2.27 5.01
CA GLY A 110 -8.73 -2.95 3.76
C GLY A 110 -9.96 -3.38 2.95
N LEU A 111 -11.07 -2.64 3.08
CA LEU A 111 -12.34 -2.88 2.36
C LEU A 111 -12.43 -2.02 1.10
N ASP A 112 -11.57 -2.28 0.12
CA ASP A 112 -11.45 -1.48 -1.12
C ASP A 112 -12.79 -1.36 -1.88
N ASN A 113 -13.59 -2.42 -1.89
CA ASN A 113 -14.90 -2.45 -2.54
C ASN A 113 -15.91 -1.46 -1.91
N ALA A 114 -15.81 -1.20 -0.61
CA ALA A 114 -16.65 -0.23 0.10
C ALA A 114 -16.03 1.17 0.12
N ALA A 115 -14.71 1.27 0.11
CA ALA A 115 -13.97 2.53 0.18
C ALA A 115 -14.19 3.40 -1.08
N THR A 116 -14.00 2.84 -2.28
CA THR A 116 -14.10 3.61 -3.53
C THR A 116 -15.46 4.26 -3.73
N PRO A 117 -16.62 3.57 -3.62
CA PRO A 117 -17.94 4.21 -3.77
C PRO A 117 -18.21 5.31 -2.74
N THR A 118 -17.80 5.10 -1.48
CA THR A 118 -17.97 6.11 -0.43
C THR A 118 -17.08 7.31 -0.64
N GLY A 119 -15.87 7.12 -1.17
CA GLY A 119 -14.95 8.19 -1.55
C GLY A 119 -15.46 9.02 -2.73
N LEU A 120 -15.98 8.38 -3.77
CA LEU A 120 -16.62 9.08 -4.90
C LEU A 120 -17.81 9.93 -4.44
N LYS A 121 -18.63 9.38 -3.55
CA LYS A 121 -19.75 10.12 -2.94
C LYS A 121 -19.26 11.32 -2.12
N ALA A 122 -18.20 11.15 -1.32
CA ALA A 122 -17.59 12.25 -0.58
C ALA A 122 -17.10 13.36 -1.51
N MET A 123 -16.43 13.00 -2.61
CA MET A 123 -15.95 13.96 -3.62
C MET A 123 -17.09 14.72 -4.30
N GLN A 124 -18.17 14.04 -4.68
CA GLN A 124 -19.36 14.66 -5.24
C GLN A 124 -19.99 15.68 -4.27
N GLN A 125 -20.16 15.27 -3.01
CA GLN A 125 -20.73 16.16 -1.97
C GLN A 125 -19.80 17.35 -1.66
N MET A 126 -18.47 17.18 -1.70
CA MET A 126 -17.54 18.30 -1.58
C MET A 126 -17.59 19.21 -2.81
N GLN A 127 -17.84 18.65 -4.00
CA GLN A 127 -17.99 19.43 -5.23
C GLN A 127 -19.26 20.27 -5.23
N GLU A 128 -20.34 19.85 -4.56
CA GLU A 128 -21.54 20.66 -4.38
C GLU A 128 -21.22 21.95 -3.60
N LEU A 129 -20.39 21.85 -2.56
CA LEU A 129 -19.92 22.99 -1.75
C LEU A 129 -18.87 23.86 -2.45
N ASN A 130 -18.27 23.38 -3.54
CA ASN A 130 -17.20 24.06 -4.22
C ASN A 130 -17.70 25.22 -5.08
N THR A 131 -17.20 26.42 -4.86
CA THR A 131 -17.54 27.60 -5.65
C THR A 131 -16.78 27.68 -6.98
N ARG A 132 -15.59 27.05 -7.07
CA ARG A 132 -14.75 26.96 -8.27
C ARG A 132 -14.66 25.54 -8.75
N LYS A 133 -15.58 25.11 -9.60
CA LYS A 133 -15.78 23.72 -10.00
C LYS A 133 -14.56 23.04 -10.65
N ASP A 134 -13.67 23.80 -11.24
CA ASP A 134 -12.44 23.33 -11.92
C ASP A 134 -11.22 23.22 -10.99
N MET A 135 -11.31 23.73 -9.75
CA MET A 135 -10.19 23.80 -8.81
C MET A 135 -10.48 23.02 -7.52
N ALA A 136 -9.51 22.26 -7.02
CA ALA A 136 -9.59 21.53 -5.77
C ALA A 136 -9.75 22.46 -4.56
N THR A 137 -10.65 22.11 -3.64
CA THR A 137 -10.79 22.76 -2.33
C THR A 137 -9.86 22.18 -1.29
N ASN A 138 -9.62 22.87 -0.18
CA ASN A 138 -8.83 22.34 0.93
C ASN A 138 -9.37 21.00 1.48
N PRO A 139 -10.68 20.84 1.72
CA PRO A 139 -11.22 19.55 2.15
C PRO A 139 -10.94 18.41 1.15
N MET A 140 -11.10 18.66 -0.17
CA MET A 140 -10.79 17.66 -1.18
C MET A 140 -9.33 17.23 -1.12
N ILE A 141 -8.41 18.18 -0.96
CA ILE A 141 -6.97 17.89 -0.89
C ILE A 141 -6.62 17.09 0.36
N MET A 142 -7.12 17.49 1.55
CA MET A 142 -6.91 16.74 2.79
C MET A 142 -7.47 15.32 2.68
N PHE A 143 -8.68 15.17 2.12
CA PHE A 143 -9.31 13.88 1.89
C PHE A 143 -8.48 12.98 0.98
N LEU A 144 -7.94 13.53 -0.11
CA LEU A 144 -7.08 12.80 -1.03
C LEU A 144 -5.78 12.38 -0.38
N VAL A 145 -5.11 13.25 0.37
CA VAL A 145 -3.86 12.93 1.05
C VAL A 145 -4.07 11.83 2.10
N LEU A 146 -5.19 11.84 2.82
CA LEU A 146 -5.56 10.75 3.74
C LEU A 146 -5.77 9.41 3.02
N ASN A 147 -6.31 9.44 1.80
CA ASN A 147 -6.45 8.22 0.99
C ASN A 147 -5.10 7.77 0.42
N THR A 148 -4.25 8.67 -0.07
CA THR A 148 -2.94 8.31 -0.65
C THR A 148 -1.94 7.83 0.40
N SER A 149 -1.91 8.44 1.59
CA SER A 149 -1.09 7.98 2.71
C SER A 149 -1.60 6.67 3.34
N GLY A 150 -2.86 6.35 3.11
CA GLY A 150 -3.49 5.04 3.20
C GLY A 150 -3.26 4.26 4.48
N LEU A 151 -3.56 4.84 5.67
CA LEU A 151 -3.44 4.08 6.92
C LEU A 151 -4.20 2.76 6.85
N THR A 152 -3.47 1.67 6.68
CA THR A 152 -4.03 0.32 6.58
C THR A 152 -3.71 -0.45 7.86
N ILE A 153 -4.77 -0.83 8.60
CA ILE A 153 -4.62 -1.63 9.84
C ILE A 153 -4.38 -3.11 9.50
N ILE A 154 -4.97 -3.59 8.41
CA ILE A 154 -4.91 -5.01 8.05
C ILE A 154 -4.42 -5.16 6.60
N PRO A 155 -3.11 -5.35 6.36
CA PRO A 155 -2.53 -5.50 5.02
C PRO A 155 -2.74 -6.93 4.46
N THR A 156 -3.99 -7.38 4.41
CA THR A 156 -4.38 -8.76 4.07
C THR A 156 -3.77 -9.26 2.78
N THR A 157 -3.77 -8.41 1.75
CA THR A 157 -3.26 -8.76 0.42
C THR A 157 -1.76 -9.06 0.45
N ILE A 158 -0.97 -8.26 1.19
CA ILE A 158 0.49 -8.47 1.29
C ILE A 158 0.79 -9.77 2.04
N LEU A 159 0.09 -10.01 3.16
CA LEU A 159 0.23 -11.26 3.91
C LEU A 159 -0.14 -12.48 3.06
N ALA A 160 -1.18 -12.35 2.22
CA ALA A 160 -1.57 -13.39 1.28
C ALA A 160 -0.46 -13.68 0.24
N PHE A 161 0.14 -12.64 -0.34
CA PHE A 161 1.25 -12.80 -1.29
C PHE A 161 2.47 -13.44 -0.63
N ARG A 162 2.85 -13.04 0.58
CA ARG A 162 3.95 -13.67 1.31
C ARG A 162 3.68 -15.15 1.57
N ALA A 163 2.46 -15.49 2.02
CA ALA A 163 2.07 -16.88 2.22
C ALA A 163 2.13 -17.69 0.92
N ALA A 164 1.63 -17.14 -0.19
CA ALA A 164 1.67 -17.79 -1.51
C ALA A 164 3.11 -17.97 -2.04
N LYS A 165 4.04 -17.07 -1.67
CA LYS A 165 5.47 -17.15 -2.00
C LYS A 165 6.28 -18.00 -1.01
N GLY A 166 5.63 -18.69 -0.09
CA GLY A 166 6.29 -19.64 0.81
C GLY A 166 7.13 -18.98 1.91
N ALA A 167 6.80 -17.76 2.32
CA ALA A 167 7.45 -17.13 3.47
C ALA A 167 7.28 -18.00 4.73
N ALA A 168 8.36 -18.20 5.48
CA ALA A 168 8.33 -18.97 6.72
C ALA A 168 7.41 -18.32 7.77
N MET A 169 7.39 -16.99 7.82
CA MET A 169 6.53 -16.20 8.69
C MET A 169 5.85 -15.08 7.88
N PRO A 170 4.70 -15.35 7.21
CA PRO A 170 4.04 -14.37 6.37
C PRO A 170 3.64 -13.07 7.10
N THR A 171 3.46 -13.13 8.41
CA THR A 171 2.98 -12.04 9.26
C THR A 171 4.08 -11.16 9.86
N ASP A 172 5.36 -11.47 9.68
CA ASP A 172 6.48 -10.74 10.27
C ASP A 172 6.59 -9.28 9.80
N VAL A 173 6.10 -8.97 8.59
CA VAL A 173 6.03 -7.61 8.04
C VAL A 173 4.82 -6.80 8.53
N PHE A 174 3.91 -7.39 9.31
CA PHE A 174 2.66 -6.74 9.74
C PHE A 174 2.93 -5.48 10.57
N ILE A 175 3.72 -5.59 11.65
CA ILE A 175 4.05 -4.45 12.52
C ILE A 175 4.88 -3.40 11.75
N PRO A 176 5.94 -3.76 11.01
CA PRO A 176 6.66 -2.85 10.14
C PRO A 176 5.77 -2.06 9.16
N ILE A 177 4.82 -2.72 8.49
CA ILE A 177 3.86 -2.04 7.59
C ILE A 177 3.00 -1.06 8.39
N LEU A 178 2.46 -1.48 9.53
CA LEU A 178 1.59 -0.63 10.35
C LEU A 178 2.30 0.64 10.82
N ILE A 179 3.57 0.54 11.19
CA ILE A 179 4.39 1.69 11.57
C ILE A 179 4.65 2.59 10.35
N ALA A 180 5.07 2.02 9.22
CA ALA A 180 5.39 2.78 8.01
C ALA A 180 4.18 3.56 7.49
N THR A 181 2.99 2.92 7.41
CA THR A 181 1.76 3.58 6.96
C THR A 181 1.28 4.63 7.96
N THR A 182 1.49 4.42 9.27
CA THR A 182 1.19 5.43 10.30
C THR A 182 2.08 6.66 10.12
N VAL A 183 3.38 6.49 9.88
CA VAL A 183 4.31 7.60 9.64
C VAL A 183 3.94 8.34 8.36
N ALA A 184 3.63 7.63 7.26
CA ALA A 184 3.19 8.24 6.01
C ALA A 184 1.92 9.08 6.20
N THR A 185 0.93 8.56 6.94
CA THR A 185 -0.33 9.25 7.23
C THR A 185 -0.11 10.48 8.11
N LEU A 186 0.70 10.36 9.17
CA LEU A 186 1.07 11.50 10.02
C LEU A 186 1.76 12.60 9.21
N ALA A 187 2.74 12.23 8.37
CA ALA A 187 3.43 13.17 7.50
C ALA A 187 2.45 13.85 6.52
N GLY A 188 1.57 13.07 5.88
CA GLY A 188 0.53 13.59 4.98
C GLY A 188 -0.40 14.60 5.67
N ILE A 189 -0.89 14.27 6.86
CA ILE A 189 -1.72 15.18 7.67
C ILE A 189 -0.96 16.45 8.01
N ILE A 190 0.26 16.34 8.55
CA ILE A 190 1.05 17.49 8.99
C ILE A 190 1.38 18.40 7.80
N ILE A 191 1.90 17.87 6.71
CA ILE A 191 2.26 18.62 5.50
C ILE A 191 1.03 19.35 4.93
N THR A 192 -0.09 18.65 4.80
CA THR A 192 -1.33 19.24 4.27
C THR A 192 -1.89 20.30 5.21
N ALA A 193 -1.88 20.05 6.52
CA ALA A 193 -2.34 21.01 7.52
C ALA A 193 -1.49 22.29 7.54
N LEU A 194 -0.18 22.18 7.38
CA LEU A 194 0.73 23.33 7.27
C LEU A 194 0.39 24.18 6.02
N TRP A 195 0.18 23.56 4.86
CA TRP A 195 -0.19 24.27 3.64
C TRP A 195 -1.57 24.89 3.72
N GLN A 196 -2.51 24.27 4.41
CA GLN A 196 -3.87 24.77 4.61
C GLN A 196 -4.03 25.67 5.84
N LYS A 197 -2.94 25.88 6.63
CA LYS A 197 -2.92 26.66 7.87
C LYS A 197 -3.93 26.14 8.90
N ILE A 198 -4.14 24.83 8.95
CA ILE A 198 -4.97 24.17 9.97
C ILE A 198 -4.18 24.20 11.30
N ASN A 199 -4.82 24.66 12.37
CA ASN A 199 -4.19 24.69 13.69
C ASN A 199 -4.09 23.28 14.27
N LEU A 200 -2.90 22.68 14.21
CA LEU A 200 -2.60 21.35 14.77
C LEU A 200 -2.44 21.38 16.31
N PHE A 201 -2.29 22.54 16.91
CA PHE A 201 -2.14 22.69 18.39
C PHE A 201 -3.50 22.63 19.13
N GLN A 202 -4.59 22.35 18.43
CA GLN A 202 -5.85 22.06 19.11
C GLN A 202 -5.66 20.84 20.04
N PRO A 203 -6.16 20.87 21.30
CA PRO A 203 -5.85 19.82 22.29
C PRO A 203 -6.14 18.40 21.81
N LEU A 204 -7.23 18.21 21.09
CA LEU A 204 -7.60 16.89 20.55
C LEU A 204 -6.64 16.41 19.46
N LEU A 205 -6.25 17.26 18.50
CA LEU A 205 -5.30 16.92 17.47
C LEU A 205 -3.91 16.70 18.05
N LEU A 206 -3.48 17.56 18.96
CA LEU A 206 -2.19 17.42 19.63
C LEU A 206 -2.10 16.11 20.42
N LEU A 207 -3.17 15.75 21.16
CA LEU A 207 -3.21 14.51 21.92
C LEU A 207 -3.19 13.28 21.00
N THR A 208 -3.96 13.31 19.91
CA THR A 208 -4.06 12.15 19.00
C THR A 208 -2.82 11.99 18.11
N LEU A 209 -2.36 13.07 17.45
CA LEU A 209 -1.17 13.02 16.61
C LEU A 209 0.08 12.82 17.45
N GLY A 210 0.21 13.55 18.56
CA GLY A 210 1.31 13.39 19.51
C GLY A 210 1.31 11.99 20.16
N GLY A 211 0.15 11.47 20.52
CA GLY A 211 0.00 10.10 21.03
C GLY A 211 0.42 9.04 20.01
N LEU A 212 0.05 9.20 18.73
CA LEU A 212 0.49 8.31 17.66
C LEU A 212 2.01 8.39 17.42
N ILE A 213 2.58 9.59 17.39
CA ILE A 213 4.02 9.78 17.27
C ILE A 213 4.75 9.12 18.44
N ALA A 214 4.27 9.38 19.67
CA ALA A 214 4.84 8.77 20.87
C ALA A 214 4.73 7.24 20.87
N SER A 215 3.59 6.69 20.45
CA SER A 215 3.40 5.23 20.35
C SER A 215 4.35 4.60 19.34
N VAL A 216 4.51 5.20 18.15
CA VAL A 216 5.49 4.74 17.15
C VAL A 216 6.90 4.81 17.73
N GLY A 217 7.26 5.92 18.39
CA GLY A 217 8.57 6.09 19.03
C GLY A 217 8.85 5.03 20.09
N VAL A 218 7.88 4.77 20.97
CA VAL A 218 7.99 3.74 22.04
C VAL A 218 8.13 2.35 21.44
N ILE A 219 7.33 2.03 20.41
CA ILE A 219 7.40 0.73 19.72
C ILE A 219 8.79 0.54 19.09
N VAL A 220 9.24 1.50 18.27
CA VAL A 220 10.55 1.44 17.60
C VAL A 220 11.69 1.37 18.61
N TRP A 221 11.63 2.19 19.65
CA TRP A 221 12.63 2.16 20.73
C TRP A 221 12.64 0.82 21.47
N GLY A 222 11.45 0.29 21.83
CA GLY A 222 11.33 -0.99 22.53
C GLY A 222 11.88 -2.16 21.70
N PHE A 223 11.54 -2.21 20.40
CA PHE A 223 12.09 -3.23 19.50
C PHE A 223 13.60 -3.06 19.29
N GLY A 224 14.12 -1.82 19.22
CA GLY A 224 15.54 -1.56 19.08
C GLY A 224 16.40 -1.97 20.30
N GLN A 225 15.78 -2.27 21.46
CA GLN A 225 16.47 -2.80 22.64
C GLN A 225 16.47 -4.34 22.72
N MET A 226 15.74 -5.01 21.82
CA MET A 226 15.62 -6.47 21.82
C MET A 226 16.72 -7.07 20.94
N ASP A 227 17.17 -8.28 21.29
CA ASP A 227 17.96 -9.12 20.40
C ASP A 227 17.05 -9.61 19.22
N LYS A 228 17.67 -9.98 18.10
CA LYS A 228 16.95 -10.33 16.85
C LYS A 228 15.97 -11.49 17.06
N ASP A 229 16.32 -12.49 17.83
CA ASP A 229 15.45 -13.68 18.07
C ASP A 229 14.22 -13.29 18.89
N THR A 230 14.40 -12.55 19.97
CA THR A 230 13.31 -12.02 20.80
C THR A 230 12.42 -11.07 19.98
N MET A 231 13.01 -10.18 19.19
CA MET A 231 12.26 -9.28 18.32
C MET A 231 11.39 -10.05 17.31
N ALA A 232 11.95 -11.04 16.62
CA ALA A 232 11.22 -11.88 15.69
C ALA A 232 10.06 -12.61 16.38
N LEU A 233 10.31 -13.19 17.57
CA LEU A 233 9.29 -13.88 18.36
C LEU A 233 8.17 -12.92 18.77
N VAL A 234 8.49 -11.77 19.36
CA VAL A 234 7.51 -10.79 19.84
C VAL A 234 6.69 -10.22 18.67
N THR A 235 7.35 -9.89 17.56
CA THR A 235 6.68 -9.40 16.35
C THR A 235 5.68 -10.44 15.83
N ASN A 236 6.11 -11.69 15.68
CA ASN A 236 5.27 -12.75 15.15
C ASN A 236 4.08 -13.07 16.08
N VAL A 237 4.34 -13.24 17.39
CA VAL A 237 3.28 -13.50 18.36
C VAL A 237 2.27 -12.35 18.39
N THR A 238 2.74 -11.10 18.45
CA THR A 238 1.88 -9.92 18.49
C THR A 238 1.05 -9.80 17.23
N ALA A 239 1.64 -9.96 16.03
CA ALA A 239 0.93 -9.93 14.76
C ALA A 239 -0.16 -11.01 14.71
N ASN A 240 0.17 -12.25 15.08
CA ASN A 240 -0.77 -13.36 15.03
C ASN A 240 -1.92 -13.21 16.05
N VAL A 241 -1.64 -12.71 17.26
CA VAL A 241 -2.67 -12.41 18.26
C VAL A 241 -3.61 -11.31 17.77
N ILE A 242 -3.07 -10.24 17.18
CA ILE A 242 -3.89 -9.14 16.62
C ILE A 242 -4.76 -9.66 15.47
N LEU A 243 -4.18 -10.37 14.51
CA LEU A 243 -4.91 -10.87 13.34
C LEU A 243 -6.01 -11.86 13.73
N LEU A 244 -5.70 -12.82 14.59
CA LEU A 244 -6.72 -13.75 15.09
C LEU A 244 -7.76 -13.03 15.96
N GLY A 245 -7.34 -12.06 16.77
CA GLY A 245 -8.23 -11.21 17.56
C GLY A 245 -9.23 -10.43 16.68
N ILE A 246 -8.81 -9.91 15.53
CA ILE A 246 -9.68 -9.26 14.55
C ILE A 246 -10.71 -10.25 13.99
N ILE A 247 -10.26 -11.46 13.60
CA ILE A 247 -11.16 -12.52 13.11
C ILE A 247 -12.24 -12.84 14.14
N VAL A 248 -11.83 -13.12 15.38
CA VAL A 248 -12.75 -13.45 16.47
C VAL A 248 -13.70 -12.27 16.76
N THR A 249 -13.17 -11.04 16.76
CA THR A 249 -13.99 -9.84 17.00
C THR A 249 -15.07 -9.66 15.94
N PHE A 250 -14.74 -9.84 14.65
CA PHE A 250 -15.74 -9.70 13.58
C PHE A 250 -16.79 -10.80 13.64
N ILE A 251 -16.40 -12.04 13.93
CA ILE A 251 -17.34 -13.15 14.13
C ILE A 251 -18.26 -12.86 15.33
N ALA A 252 -17.70 -12.44 16.45
CA ALA A 252 -18.47 -12.09 17.64
C ALA A 252 -19.44 -10.94 17.39
N MET A 253 -18.98 -9.86 16.73
CA MET A 253 -19.86 -8.74 16.34
C MET A 253 -20.99 -9.22 15.43
N GLY A 254 -20.72 -10.10 14.48
CA GLY A 254 -21.73 -10.71 13.63
C GLY A 254 -22.77 -11.50 14.43
N ALA A 255 -22.31 -12.34 15.35
CA ALA A 255 -23.18 -13.11 16.23
C ALA A 255 -24.05 -12.20 17.12
N PHE A 256 -23.49 -11.17 17.74
CA PHE A 256 -24.24 -10.20 18.54
C PHE A 256 -25.30 -9.43 17.72
N LYS A 257 -25.00 -9.14 16.45
CA LYS A 257 -25.93 -8.49 15.51
C LYS A 257 -26.95 -9.46 14.90
N LYS A 258 -26.84 -10.76 15.26
CA LYS A 258 -27.73 -11.82 14.76
C LYS A 258 -27.74 -11.93 13.21
N ILE A 259 -26.63 -11.60 12.55
CA ILE A 259 -26.48 -11.85 11.13
C ILE A 259 -26.11 -13.33 10.90
N ASN A 260 -26.43 -13.86 9.74
CA ASN A 260 -25.91 -15.16 9.33
C ASN A 260 -24.42 -15.02 8.97
N VAL A 261 -23.55 -15.32 9.95
CA VAL A 261 -22.09 -15.15 9.85
C VAL A 261 -21.52 -16.04 8.74
N TYR A 262 -22.02 -17.28 8.62
CA TYR A 262 -21.55 -18.22 7.61
C TYR A 262 -21.88 -17.74 6.18
N ASP A 263 -23.10 -17.30 5.93
CA ASP A 263 -23.50 -16.78 4.61
C ASP A 263 -22.73 -15.50 4.25
N ALA A 264 -22.51 -14.62 5.24
CA ALA A 264 -21.69 -13.42 5.03
C ALA A 264 -20.25 -13.79 4.67
N PHE A 265 -19.67 -14.80 5.34
CA PHE A 265 -18.35 -15.31 5.00
C PHE A 265 -18.31 -15.85 3.57
N ILE A 266 -19.26 -16.71 3.18
CA ILE A 266 -19.30 -17.30 1.84
C ILE A 266 -19.43 -16.22 0.76
N GLU A 267 -20.24 -15.17 1.00
CA GLU A 267 -20.35 -14.05 0.06
C GLU A 267 -19.01 -13.36 -0.15
N GLY A 268 -18.31 -12.97 0.93
CA GLY A 268 -16.99 -12.35 0.83
C GLY A 268 -15.92 -13.30 0.28
N ALA A 269 -16.00 -14.60 0.56
CA ALA A 269 -15.10 -15.61 -0.01
C ALA A 269 -15.24 -15.72 -1.53
N LYS A 270 -16.47 -15.63 -2.07
CA LYS A 270 -16.71 -15.55 -3.52
C LYS A 270 -16.05 -14.30 -4.12
N ASP A 271 -16.15 -13.15 -3.46
CA ASP A 271 -15.46 -11.93 -3.90
C ASP A 271 -13.93 -12.12 -3.91
N GLY A 272 -13.39 -12.88 -2.95
CA GLY A 272 -11.98 -13.26 -2.89
C GLY A 272 -11.54 -14.09 -4.10
N PHE A 273 -12.33 -15.10 -4.46
CA PHE A 273 -12.09 -15.90 -5.65
C PHE A 273 -12.12 -15.05 -6.93
N HIS A 274 -13.14 -14.21 -7.10
CA HIS A 274 -13.23 -13.31 -8.25
C HIS A 274 -12.04 -12.32 -8.31
N THR A 275 -11.57 -11.85 -7.17
CA THR A 275 -10.40 -10.98 -7.09
C THR A 275 -9.14 -11.72 -7.55
N ALA A 276 -8.91 -12.96 -7.09
CA ALA A 276 -7.77 -13.77 -7.52
C ALA A 276 -7.74 -14.00 -9.03
N VAL A 277 -8.89 -14.29 -9.64
CA VAL A 277 -9.00 -14.45 -11.11
C VAL A 277 -8.76 -13.12 -11.83
N ARG A 278 -9.34 -12.04 -11.34
CA ARG A 278 -9.24 -10.70 -11.94
C ARG A 278 -7.80 -10.18 -11.99
N ILE A 279 -6.95 -10.52 -11.03
CA ILE A 279 -5.58 -10.02 -10.98
C ILE A 279 -4.63 -10.75 -11.94
N ILE A 280 -4.97 -11.95 -12.45
CA ILE A 280 -4.10 -12.75 -13.33
C ILE A 280 -3.56 -11.92 -14.51
N PRO A 281 -4.39 -11.27 -15.34
CA PRO A 281 -3.88 -10.52 -16.50
C PRO A 281 -2.92 -9.40 -16.10
N TYR A 282 -3.17 -8.74 -14.96
CA TYR A 282 -2.29 -7.67 -14.47
C TYR A 282 -0.96 -8.23 -13.96
N LEU A 283 -0.98 -9.38 -13.27
CA LEU A 283 0.24 -10.05 -12.84
C LEU A 283 1.07 -10.54 -14.02
N VAL A 284 0.43 -11.18 -15.00
CA VAL A 284 1.11 -11.61 -16.24
C VAL A 284 1.77 -10.41 -16.92
N ALA A 285 1.01 -9.34 -17.15
CA ALA A 285 1.53 -8.17 -17.84
C ALA A 285 2.75 -7.57 -17.14
N ILE A 286 2.71 -7.40 -15.82
CA ILE A 286 3.79 -6.72 -15.10
C ILE A 286 4.98 -7.64 -14.83
N LEU A 287 4.75 -8.89 -14.42
CA LEU A 287 5.83 -9.84 -14.13
C LEU A 287 6.62 -10.18 -15.39
N VAL A 288 5.96 -10.36 -16.54
CA VAL A 288 6.64 -10.58 -17.81
C VAL A 288 7.48 -9.37 -18.19
N ALA A 289 6.94 -8.15 -18.11
CA ALA A 289 7.68 -6.94 -18.46
C ALA A 289 8.93 -6.76 -17.58
N VAL A 290 8.79 -6.97 -16.27
CA VAL A 290 9.90 -6.84 -15.31
C VAL A 290 10.93 -7.95 -15.50
N ALA A 291 10.50 -9.19 -15.75
CA ALA A 291 11.40 -10.31 -15.98
C ALA A 291 12.23 -10.14 -17.27
N VAL A 292 11.62 -9.66 -18.35
CA VAL A 292 12.34 -9.34 -19.59
C VAL A 292 13.33 -8.20 -19.34
N PHE A 293 12.94 -7.17 -18.60
CA PHE A 293 13.82 -6.05 -18.25
C PHE A 293 14.99 -6.49 -17.37
N ARG A 294 14.77 -7.43 -16.43
CA ARG A 294 15.85 -8.02 -15.63
C ARG A 294 16.75 -8.94 -16.47
N ALA A 295 16.15 -9.83 -17.27
CA ALA A 295 16.91 -10.78 -18.11
C ALA A 295 17.81 -10.07 -19.15
N SER A 296 17.51 -8.82 -19.51
CA SER A 296 18.38 -7.99 -20.34
C SER A 296 19.58 -7.38 -19.60
N GLY A 297 19.66 -7.48 -18.26
CA GLY A 297 20.67 -6.81 -17.41
C GLY A 297 20.33 -5.35 -17.07
N ALA A 298 19.31 -4.75 -17.68
CA ALA A 298 18.97 -3.33 -17.48
C ALA A 298 18.53 -3.02 -16.05
N MET A 299 17.80 -3.94 -15.39
CA MET A 299 17.38 -3.78 -13.99
C MET A 299 18.59 -3.78 -13.04
N ASP A 300 19.52 -4.70 -13.23
CA ASP A 300 20.69 -4.84 -12.38
C ASP A 300 21.62 -3.63 -12.52
N MET A 301 21.79 -3.11 -13.74
CA MET A 301 22.52 -1.86 -13.97
C MET A 301 21.86 -0.66 -13.31
N LEU A 302 20.52 -0.55 -13.34
CA LEU A 302 19.78 0.51 -12.67
C LEU A 302 19.98 0.44 -11.14
N VAL A 303 19.81 -0.75 -10.56
CA VAL A 303 19.96 -0.99 -9.12
C VAL A 303 21.40 -0.71 -8.68
N GLU A 304 22.41 -1.22 -9.42
CA GLU A 304 23.81 -1.00 -9.11
C GLU A 304 24.22 0.48 -9.25
N GLY A 305 23.68 1.19 -10.25
CA GLY A 305 23.90 2.63 -10.41
C GLY A 305 23.40 3.44 -9.21
N ILE A 306 22.21 3.08 -8.68
CA ILE A 306 21.67 3.70 -7.47
C ILE A 306 22.51 3.28 -6.24
N ALA A 307 22.87 2.01 -6.12
CA ALA A 307 23.70 1.49 -5.05
C ALA A 307 25.07 2.19 -4.99
N TRP A 308 25.68 2.44 -6.16
CA TRP A 308 26.91 3.21 -6.25
C TRP A 308 26.75 4.63 -5.68
N CYS A 309 25.66 5.32 -6.04
CA CYS A 309 25.38 6.66 -5.51
C CYS A 309 25.18 6.62 -3.97
N VAL A 310 24.46 5.62 -3.46
CA VAL A 310 24.21 5.45 -2.03
C VAL A 310 25.50 5.20 -1.27
N ARG A 311 26.35 4.27 -1.77
CA ARG A 311 27.69 3.99 -1.20
C ARG A 311 28.62 5.21 -1.25
N ALA A 312 28.54 6.01 -2.32
CA ALA A 312 29.31 7.24 -2.44
C ALA A 312 28.92 8.29 -1.38
N CYS A 313 27.67 8.23 -0.87
CA CYS A 313 27.21 9.04 0.26
C CYS A 313 27.58 8.44 1.64
N GLY A 314 28.29 7.29 1.68
CA GLY A 314 28.64 6.61 2.93
C GLY A 314 27.50 5.87 3.62
N LEU A 315 26.41 5.57 2.89
CA LEU A 315 25.25 4.85 3.38
C LEU A 315 25.31 3.37 2.97
N ASP A 316 24.67 2.51 3.77
CA ASP A 316 24.44 1.12 3.43
C ASP A 316 23.49 1.02 2.24
N ASP A 317 23.74 0.12 1.31
CA ASP A 317 23.01 -0.02 0.05
C ASP A 317 22.08 -1.25 0.01
N GLN A 318 21.95 -2.00 1.11
CA GLN A 318 21.14 -3.22 1.17
C GLN A 318 19.68 -3.00 0.78
N PHE A 319 19.12 -1.80 1.04
CA PHE A 319 17.74 -1.45 0.70
C PHE A 319 17.52 -1.18 -0.79
N VAL A 320 18.58 -0.95 -1.57
CA VAL A 320 18.45 -0.45 -2.96
C VAL A 320 17.74 -1.46 -3.86
N GLY A 321 17.96 -2.76 -3.64
CA GLY A 321 17.25 -3.81 -4.39
C GLY A 321 15.72 -3.79 -4.27
N ALA A 322 15.18 -3.18 -3.22
CA ALA A 322 13.74 -3.02 -3.02
C ALA A 322 13.17 -1.72 -3.62
N LEU A 323 14.01 -0.73 -3.94
CA LEU A 323 13.58 0.60 -4.43
C LEU A 323 12.70 0.59 -5.68
N PRO A 324 12.85 -0.33 -6.64
CA PRO A 324 11.92 -0.41 -7.77
C PRO A 324 10.46 -0.48 -7.34
N THR A 325 10.15 -1.22 -6.25
CA THR A 325 8.79 -1.27 -5.67
C THR A 325 8.36 0.10 -5.13
N ALA A 326 9.23 0.81 -4.41
CA ALA A 326 8.96 2.12 -3.85
C ALA A 326 8.67 3.17 -4.94
N PHE A 327 9.47 3.21 -6.00
CA PHE A 327 9.29 4.16 -7.12
C PHE A 327 8.02 3.89 -7.92
N MET A 328 7.64 2.63 -8.06
CA MET A 328 6.42 2.26 -8.77
C MET A 328 5.15 2.55 -7.97
N LYS A 329 5.22 2.54 -6.63
CA LYS A 329 4.04 2.62 -5.76
C LYS A 329 3.17 3.85 -5.98
N PRO A 330 3.71 5.08 -6.06
CA PRO A 330 2.90 6.28 -6.38
C PRO A 330 2.25 6.23 -7.76
N LEU A 331 2.88 5.52 -8.71
CA LEU A 331 2.48 5.48 -10.12
C LEU A 331 1.45 4.40 -10.41
N SER A 332 1.62 3.21 -9.82
CA SER A 332 0.78 2.04 -10.08
C SER A 332 0.83 1.03 -8.94
N GLY A 333 -0.29 0.81 -8.27
CA GLY A 333 -0.39 -0.19 -7.22
C GLY A 333 -0.23 -1.64 -7.72
N SER A 334 -0.72 -1.95 -8.92
CA SER A 334 -0.50 -3.25 -9.56
C SER A 334 0.94 -3.42 -10.03
N GLY A 335 1.56 -2.36 -10.56
CA GLY A 335 2.96 -2.36 -10.94
C GLY A 335 3.89 -2.58 -9.74
N ALA A 336 3.69 -1.86 -8.66
CA ALA A 336 4.45 -2.03 -7.43
C ALA A 336 4.28 -3.42 -6.81
N ARG A 337 3.07 -3.99 -6.91
CA ARG A 337 2.80 -5.37 -6.49
C ARG A 337 3.59 -6.38 -7.32
N GLY A 338 3.67 -6.18 -8.63
CA GLY A 338 4.50 -7.02 -9.50
C GLY A 338 5.98 -6.96 -9.13
N LEU A 339 6.53 -5.76 -8.89
CA LEU A 339 7.92 -5.58 -8.45
C LEU A 339 8.18 -6.16 -7.05
N MET A 340 7.21 -6.07 -6.14
CA MET A 340 7.28 -6.74 -4.83
C MET A 340 7.36 -8.27 -4.98
N LEU A 341 6.54 -8.84 -5.85
CA LEU A 341 6.54 -10.29 -6.13
C LEU A 341 7.86 -10.72 -6.76
N GLU A 342 8.33 -9.97 -7.74
CA GLU A 342 9.61 -10.19 -8.40
C GLU A 342 10.78 -10.11 -7.40
N ALA A 343 10.77 -9.12 -6.49
CA ALA A 343 11.79 -9.03 -5.43
C ALA A 343 11.76 -10.26 -4.51
N MET A 344 10.56 -10.77 -4.15
CA MET A 344 10.44 -12.00 -3.37
C MET A 344 10.92 -13.24 -4.13
N ASP A 345 10.70 -13.31 -5.44
CA ASP A 345 11.15 -14.43 -6.27
C ASP A 345 12.67 -14.46 -6.43
N ASN A 346 13.29 -13.31 -6.67
CA ASN A 346 14.72 -13.23 -6.93
C ASN A 346 15.61 -13.22 -5.67
N TYR A 347 15.16 -12.52 -4.63
CA TYR A 347 15.94 -12.37 -3.40
C TYR A 347 15.44 -13.26 -2.26
N GLY A 348 14.25 -13.86 -2.41
CA GLY A 348 13.59 -14.65 -1.38
C GLY A 348 12.57 -13.84 -0.58
N ALA A 349 11.44 -14.48 -0.23
CA ALA A 349 10.35 -13.84 0.51
C ALA A 349 10.76 -13.40 1.92
N ASP A 350 11.70 -14.10 2.55
CA ASP A 350 12.20 -13.83 3.90
C ASP A 350 13.53 -13.06 3.91
N SER A 351 14.05 -12.65 2.74
CA SER A 351 15.20 -11.76 2.64
C SER A 351 14.86 -10.34 3.11
N PHE A 352 15.88 -9.55 3.44
CA PHE A 352 15.71 -8.12 3.75
C PHE A 352 15.01 -7.38 2.61
N ILE A 353 15.44 -7.59 1.35
CA ILE A 353 14.86 -6.97 0.15
C ILE A 353 13.41 -7.40 -0.05
N GLY A 354 13.10 -8.69 0.09
CA GLY A 354 11.73 -9.21 -0.03
C GLY A 354 10.78 -8.63 1.01
N ARG A 355 11.21 -8.59 2.28
CA ARG A 355 10.45 -7.96 3.37
C ARG A 355 10.27 -6.47 3.18
N LEU A 356 11.34 -5.74 2.83
CA LEU A 356 11.27 -4.30 2.59
C LEU A 356 10.37 -3.95 1.40
N SER A 357 10.38 -4.73 0.33
CA SER A 357 9.46 -4.57 -0.81
C SER A 357 7.99 -4.73 -0.36
N CYS A 358 7.71 -5.64 0.56
CA CYS A 358 6.39 -5.80 1.17
C CYS A 358 6.00 -4.57 2.02
N ILE A 359 6.95 -4.01 2.79
CA ILE A 359 6.71 -2.80 3.59
C ILE A 359 6.44 -1.62 2.66
N PHE A 360 7.21 -1.42 1.58
CA PHE A 360 6.96 -0.38 0.59
C PHE A 360 5.57 -0.50 -0.02
N GLN A 361 5.15 -1.71 -0.40
CA GLN A 361 3.82 -1.94 -0.95
C GLN A 361 2.70 -1.58 0.03
N GLY A 362 2.92 -1.76 1.34
CA GLY A 362 1.94 -1.51 2.38
C GLY A 362 2.01 -0.12 3.03
N SER A 363 3.08 0.66 2.78
CA SER A 363 3.31 1.93 3.48
C SER A 363 2.37 3.05 3.06
N THR A 364 1.94 3.08 1.79
CA THR A 364 1.06 4.10 1.20
C THR A 364 0.10 3.46 0.19
N ASP A 365 -0.84 4.25 -0.35
CA ASP A 365 -1.62 3.86 -1.53
C ASP A 365 -1.03 4.51 -2.79
N THR A 366 -1.67 4.30 -3.94
CA THR A 366 -1.19 4.75 -5.25
C THR A 366 -1.63 6.19 -5.52
N THR A 367 -0.77 7.16 -5.22
CA THR A 367 -1.09 8.59 -5.24
C THR A 367 -1.69 9.06 -6.56
N PHE A 368 -1.08 8.76 -7.71
CA PHE A 368 -1.60 9.21 -9.00
C PHE A 368 -2.92 8.52 -9.40
N TYR A 369 -3.14 7.29 -8.98
CA TYR A 369 -4.42 6.61 -9.20
C TYR A 369 -5.54 7.25 -8.37
N VAL A 370 -5.31 7.49 -7.09
CA VAL A 370 -6.28 8.14 -6.20
C VAL A 370 -6.66 9.53 -6.72
N LEU A 371 -5.66 10.32 -7.11
CA LEU A 371 -5.88 11.64 -7.72
C LEU A 371 -6.72 11.57 -9.01
N ALA A 372 -6.39 10.63 -9.90
CA ALA A 372 -7.09 10.49 -11.18
C ALA A 372 -8.55 10.05 -10.99
N VAL A 373 -8.80 9.09 -10.09
CA VAL A 373 -10.15 8.57 -9.83
C VAL A 373 -11.02 9.63 -9.16
N TYR A 374 -10.54 10.25 -8.11
CA TYR A 374 -11.36 11.16 -7.30
C TYR A 374 -11.54 12.53 -7.96
N PHE A 375 -10.47 13.18 -8.44
CA PHE A 375 -10.62 14.44 -9.16
C PHE A 375 -11.25 14.25 -10.53
N GLY A 376 -10.95 13.14 -11.22
CA GLY A 376 -11.58 12.81 -12.50
C GLY A 376 -13.10 12.66 -12.39
N SER A 377 -13.60 12.05 -11.32
CA SER A 377 -15.05 11.84 -11.10
C SER A 377 -15.86 13.13 -10.99
N ILE A 378 -15.22 14.24 -10.60
CA ILE A 378 -15.84 15.55 -10.41
C ILE A 378 -15.29 16.63 -11.36
N SER A 379 -14.50 16.23 -12.37
CA SER A 379 -13.94 17.09 -13.40
C SER A 379 -13.07 18.24 -12.88
N VAL A 380 -12.41 18.08 -11.74
CA VAL A 380 -11.41 19.03 -11.22
C VAL A 380 -10.14 18.92 -12.05
N LYS A 381 -9.69 20.06 -12.62
CA LYS A 381 -8.48 20.14 -13.46
C LYS A 381 -7.27 20.66 -12.70
N ASN A 382 -7.48 21.64 -11.81
CA ASN A 382 -6.42 22.22 -10.99
C ASN A 382 -6.40 21.55 -9.60
N THR A 383 -5.45 20.66 -9.40
CA THR A 383 -5.28 19.87 -8.16
C THR A 383 -4.58 20.65 -7.05
N ARG A 384 -4.08 21.88 -7.32
CA ARG A 384 -3.31 22.69 -6.38
C ARG A 384 -2.13 21.90 -5.78
N HIS A 385 -2.01 21.89 -4.46
CA HIS A 385 -0.94 21.20 -3.70
C HIS A 385 -1.23 19.71 -3.41
N ALA A 386 -2.30 19.12 -3.95
CA ALA A 386 -2.66 17.73 -3.66
C ALA A 386 -1.55 16.73 -4.05
N VAL A 387 -0.99 16.89 -5.27
CA VAL A 387 0.10 16.03 -5.77
C VAL A 387 1.33 16.14 -4.90
N SER A 388 1.75 17.37 -4.58
CA SER A 388 2.96 17.59 -3.75
C SER A 388 2.79 17.02 -2.35
N CYS A 389 1.64 17.22 -1.70
CA CYS A 389 1.37 16.66 -0.37
C CYS A 389 1.32 15.13 -0.40
N GLY A 390 0.71 14.52 -1.43
CA GLY A 390 0.66 13.08 -1.59
C GLY A 390 2.06 12.48 -1.77
N LEU A 391 2.87 13.03 -2.69
CA LEU A 391 4.23 12.54 -2.94
C LEU A 391 5.17 12.74 -1.74
N LEU A 392 5.00 13.81 -0.96
CA LEU A 392 5.76 13.98 0.28
C LEU A 392 5.34 12.98 1.36
N ALA A 393 4.07 12.60 1.43
CA ALA A 393 3.61 11.51 2.28
C ALA A 393 4.19 10.15 1.83
N ASP A 394 4.21 9.89 0.52
CA ASP A 394 4.86 8.70 -0.05
C ASP A 394 6.35 8.63 0.31
N LEU A 395 7.06 9.75 0.14
CA LEU A 395 8.48 9.84 0.50
C LEU A 395 8.72 9.57 2.00
N ALA A 396 7.88 10.14 2.86
CA ALA A 396 7.97 9.87 4.30
C ALA A 396 7.70 8.39 4.62
N GLY A 397 6.74 7.76 3.92
CA GLY A 397 6.47 6.32 4.02
C GLY A 397 7.66 5.46 3.57
N VAL A 398 8.32 5.83 2.48
CA VAL A 398 9.51 5.13 1.98
C VAL A 398 10.67 5.25 2.98
N ILE A 399 10.97 6.44 3.48
CA ILE A 399 12.03 6.66 4.47
C ILE A 399 11.74 5.87 5.75
N ALA A 400 10.49 5.91 6.23
CA ALA A 400 10.09 5.15 7.41
C ALA A 400 10.22 3.64 7.17
N ALA A 401 9.80 3.14 6.01
CA ALA A 401 9.90 1.73 5.66
C ALA A 401 11.34 1.23 5.66
N ILE A 402 12.28 2.02 5.08
CA ILE A 402 13.72 1.69 5.11
C ILE A 402 14.22 1.65 6.55
N ALA A 403 14.00 2.71 7.33
CA ALA A 403 14.46 2.78 8.72
C ALA A 403 13.92 1.63 9.58
N ILE A 404 12.63 1.30 9.43
CA ILE A 404 11.97 0.23 10.16
C ILE A 404 12.51 -1.14 9.70
N ALA A 405 12.76 -1.34 8.40
CA ALA A 405 13.33 -2.59 7.91
C ALA A 405 14.72 -2.85 8.50
N TYR A 406 15.55 -1.83 8.65
CA TYR A 406 16.85 -1.97 9.34
C TYR A 406 16.70 -2.30 10.82
N VAL A 407 15.70 -1.75 11.51
CA VAL A 407 15.44 -2.07 12.92
C VAL A 407 15.00 -3.53 13.07
N PHE A 408 14.11 -4.01 12.19
CA PHE A 408 13.47 -5.32 12.34
C PHE A 408 14.23 -6.48 11.67
N PHE A 409 14.98 -6.20 10.60
CA PHE A 409 15.54 -7.24 9.72
C PHE A 409 17.00 -7.01 9.33
N GLY A 410 17.59 -5.85 9.69
CA GLY A 410 18.98 -5.47 9.40
C GLY A 410 20.06 -6.05 10.32
#